data_83da1b85958cbd9a472414320f6a1b97
#
_entry.id   83da1b85958cbd9a472414320f6a1b97
#
_cell.length_a   1.000
_cell.length_b   1.000
_cell.length_c   1.000
_cell.angle_alpha   90.00
_cell.angle_beta   90.00
_cell.angle_gamma   90.00
#
_symmetry.space_group_name_H-M   'P 1'
#
loop_
_entity.id
_entity.type
_entity.pdbx_description
1 polymer ?
#
loop_
_entity_poly.entity_id
_entity_poly.type
_entity_poly.pdbx_seq_one_letter_code
_entity_poly.pdbx_strand_id
1 'polypeptide(L)'
;MVYKAGTGCSPGQYRCNGARGNYVIINHNAGGYYTEYMHMASVNVVAGQTVARGQKIGTMGNTGNVYPIPTSKNPYGGTHLHFSVRKGSPYGAHINPLSLY
;
A
#
# COMPACT_ATOMS: atom_id res chain seq x y z
N MET A 1 -3.45 10.56 -9.21
CA MET A 1 -4.12 9.44 -9.90
C MET A 1 -3.56 8.11 -9.41
N VAL A 2 -4.41 7.15 -9.26
CA VAL A 2 -3.96 5.79 -8.89
C VAL A 2 -3.15 5.19 -10.04
N TYR A 3 -1.88 4.90 -9.80
CA TYR A 3 -1.00 4.30 -10.78
C TYR A 3 -1.27 2.79 -10.89
N LYS A 4 -1.37 2.12 -9.76
CA LYS A 4 -1.59 0.69 -9.70
C LYS A 4 -2.31 0.31 -8.39
N ALA A 5 -3.18 -0.67 -8.45
CA ALA A 5 -3.87 -1.21 -7.27
C ALA A 5 -3.93 -2.73 -7.39
N GLY A 6 -3.55 -3.42 -6.33
CA GLY A 6 -3.60 -4.88 -6.25
C GLY A 6 -4.53 -5.33 -5.14
N THR A 7 -5.37 -6.30 -5.45
CA THR A 7 -6.37 -6.85 -4.52
C THR A 7 -6.32 -8.37 -4.51
N GLY A 8 -7.24 -9.01 -3.80
CA GLY A 8 -7.39 -10.46 -3.78
C GLY A 8 -6.52 -11.16 -2.76
N CYS A 9 -5.88 -10.42 -1.84
CA CYS A 9 -5.05 -11.01 -0.80
C CYS A 9 -5.81 -11.14 0.51
N SER A 10 -5.59 -12.26 1.19
CA SER A 10 -6.08 -12.52 2.54
C SER A 10 -4.91 -12.61 3.52
N PRO A 11 -5.13 -12.37 4.83
CA PRO A 11 -4.09 -12.55 5.83
C PRO A 11 -3.51 -13.96 5.76
N GLY A 12 -2.19 -14.09 5.89
CA GLY A 12 -1.47 -15.35 5.78
C GLY A 12 -0.94 -15.68 4.39
N GLN A 13 -1.41 -15.01 3.34
CA GLN A 13 -0.91 -15.17 1.98
C GLN A 13 0.30 -14.26 1.75
N TYR A 14 1.42 -14.61 2.35
CA TYR A 14 2.58 -13.73 2.43
C TYR A 14 3.25 -13.42 1.08
N ARG A 15 3.01 -14.22 0.03
CA ARG A 15 3.55 -13.99 -1.31
C ARG A 15 2.59 -13.25 -2.24
N CYS A 16 1.37 -12.99 -1.80
CA CYS A 16 0.34 -12.38 -2.63
C CYS A 16 0.79 -11.00 -3.13
N ASN A 17 0.60 -10.75 -4.43
CA ASN A 17 1.01 -9.50 -5.09
C ASN A 17 2.48 -9.14 -4.85
N GLY A 18 3.37 -10.12 -4.94
CA GLY A 18 4.80 -9.92 -4.72
C GLY A 18 5.14 -9.54 -3.28
N ALA A 19 4.45 -10.14 -2.32
CA ALA A 19 4.58 -9.90 -0.89
C ALA A 19 4.00 -8.56 -0.40
N ARG A 20 3.45 -7.73 -1.30
CA ARG A 20 2.84 -6.43 -0.93
C ARG A 20 1.48 -6.59 -0.27
N GLY A 21 0.81 -7.73 -0.46
CA GLY A 21 -0.58 -7.89 -0.09
C GLY A 21 -1.49 -7.03 -0.97
N ASN A 22 -2.61 -6.59 -0.43
CA ASN A 22 -3.43 -5.57 -1.10
C ASN A 22 -2.70 -4.23 -1.02
N TYR A 23 -2.56 -3.55 -2.14
CA TYR A 23 -1.75 -2.34 -2.20
C TYR A 23 -2.31 -1.30 -3.16
N VAL A 24 -1.90 -0.05 -2.95
CA VAL A 24 -2.19 1.08 -3.85
C VAL A 24 -0.90 1.87 -4.05
N ILE A 25 -0.63 2.25 -5.29
CA ILE A 25 0.43 3.18 -5.65
C ILE A 25 -0.22 4.41 -6.30
N ILE A 26 0.07 5.59 -5.76
CA ILE A 26 -0.48 6.84 -6.27
C ILE A 26 0.62 7.68 -6.93
N ASN A 27 0.34 8.14 -8.14
CA ASN A 27 1.15 9.12 -8.85
C ASN A 27 0.61 10.51 -8.52
N HIS A 28 1.42 11.34 -7.87
CA HIS A 28 1.00 12.67 -7.45
C HIS A 28 1.20 13.74 -8.53
N ASN A 29 1.84 13.40 -9.64
CA ASN A 29 2.12 14.28 -10.78
C ASN A 29 3.00 15.49 -10.45
N ALA A 30 2.90 16.05 -9.27
CA ALA A 30 3.72 17.18 -8.83
C ALA A 30 5.05 16.67 -8.28
N GLY A 31 6.18 17.19 -8.77
CA GLY A 31 7.51 16.82 -8.29
C GLY A 31 7.96 15.40 -8.62
N GLY A 32 7.18 14.64 -9.37
CA GLY A 32 7.53 13.27 -9.75
C GLY A 32 7.45 12.27 -8.59
N TYR A 33 6.63 12.53 -7.58
CA TYR A 33 6.50 11.67 -6.41
C TYR A 33 5.43 10.60 -6.61
N TYR A 34 5.71 9.42 -6.04
CA TYR A 34 4.78 8.30 -5.94
C TYR A 34 4.69 7.88 -4.47
N THR A 35 3.48 7.58 -4.01
CA THR A 35 3.28 7.02 -2.66
C THR A 35 2.75 5.60 -2.77
N GLU A 36 3.22 4.73 -1.88
CA GLU A 36 2.86 3.33 -1.83
C GLU A 36 2.22 3.00 -0.49
N TYR A 37 1.12 2.25 -0.55
CA TYR A 37 0.37 1.78 0.62
C TYR A 37 0.21 0.28 0.47
N MET A 38 0.79 -0.49 1.38
CA MET A 38 0.84 -1.96 1.28
C MET A 38 0.18 -2.63 2.47
N HIS A 39 -0.04 -3.93 2.34
CA HIS A 39 -0.60 -4.79 3.39
C HIS A 39 -2.00 -4.36 3.82
N MET A 40 -2.77 -3.80 2.91
CA MET A 40 -4.11 -3.29 3.20
C MET A 40 -5.11 -4.44 3.36
N ALA A 41 -6.11 -4.23 4.21
CA ALA A 41 -7.23 -5.16 4.34
C ALA A 41 -8.20 -5.03 3.16
N SER A 42 -8.49 -3.79 2.75
CA SER A 42 -9.36 -3.50 1.61
C SER A 42 -8.78 -2.38 0.77
N VAL A 43 -9.13 -2.37 -0.52
CA VAL A 43 -8.76 -1.33 -1.48
C VAL A 43 -10.04 -0.85 -2.16
N ASN A 44 -10.30 0.46 -2.08
CA ASN A 44 -11.53 1.08 -2.56
C ASN A 44 -11.35 1.80 -3.90
N VAL A 45 -10.19 1.70 -4.52
CA VAL A 45 -9.84 2.41 -5.75
C VAL A 45 -9.29 1.45 -6.78
N VAL A 46 -9.27 1.88 -8.04
CA VAL A 46 -8.70 1.10 -9.16
C VAL A 46 -7.68 1.94 -9.91
N ALA A 47 -6.78 1.27 -10.64
CA ALA A 47 -5.80 1.94 -11.48
C ALA A 47 -6.47 2.91 -12.45
N GLY A 48 -5.91 4.10 -12.60
CA GLY A 48 -6.44 5.16 -13.45
C GLY A 48 -7.44 6.09 -12.77
N GLN A 49 -7.93 5.74 -11.58
CA GLN A 49 -8.88 6.58 -10.85
C GLN A 49 -8.21 7.83 -10.30
N THR A 50 -8.87 8.98 -10.41
CA THR A 50 -8.45 10.21 -9.75
C THR A 50 -8.91 10.19 -8.30
N VAL A 51 -8.02 10.51 -7.36
CA VAL A 51 -8.34 10.61 -5.94
C VAL A 51 -8.09 12.02 -5.44
N ALA A 52 -8.97 12.48 -4.55
CA ALA A 52 -8.87 13.80 -3.94
C ALA A 52 -8.07 13.71 -2.64
N ARG A 53 -7.52 14.86 -2.21
CA ARG A 53 -6.87 14.97 -0.90
C ARG A 53 -7.87 14.54 0.20
N GLY A 54 -7.42 13.67 1.09
CA GLY A 54 -8.26 13.17 2.19
C GLY A 54 -9.25 12.09 1.81
N GLN A 55 -9.33 11.71 0.54
CA GLN A 55 -10.19 10.62 0.11
C GLN A 55 -9.69 9.28 0.66
N LYS A 56 -10.60 8.48 1.20
CA LYS A 56 -10.28 7.12 1.66
C LYS A 56 -9.99 6.22 0.47
N ILE A 57 -8.84 5.55 0.49
CA ILE A 57 -8.42 4.63 -0.57
C ILE A 57 -8.54 3.16 -0.17
N GLY A 58 -8.74 2.89 1.11
CA GLY A 58 -8.87 1.53 1.64
C GLY A 58 -8.70 1.51 3.14
N THR A 59 -8.46 0.34 3.70
CA THR A 59 -8.26 0.15 5.13
C THR A 59 -6.94 -0.56 5.41
N MET A 60 -6.34 -0.21 6.54
CA MET A 60 -5.12 -0.83 7.04
C MET A 60 -5.37 -2.31 7.37
N GLY A 61 -4.38 -3.16 7.13
CA GLY A 61 -4.51 -4.58 7.39
C GLY A 61 -3.19 -5.29 7.58
N ASN A 62 -3.20 -6.58 7.31
CA ASN A 62 -2.06 -7.47 7.51
C ASN A 62 -1.94 -8.50 6.38
N THR A 63 -2.32 -8.12 5.17
CA THR A 63 -2.16 -8.96 3.98
C THR A 63 -0.72 -8.90 3.47
N GLY A 64 -0.31 -9.93 2.71
CA GLY A 64 1.06 -10.02 2.21
C GLY A 64 2.06 -10.46 3.27
N ASN A 65 3.31 -10.06 3.10
CA ASN A 65 4.39 -10.46 4.00
C ASN A 65 4.49 -9.50 5.18
N VAL A 66 3.93 -9.89 6.30
CA VAL A 66 3.93 -9.12 7.55
C VAL A 66 4.45 -9.97 8.70
N TYR A 67 4.89 -9.32 9.79
CA TYR A 67 5.36 -9.99 10.99
C TYR A 67 4.74 -9.35 12.23
N PRO A 68 4.25 -10.13 13.20
CA PRO A 68 4.10 -11.60 13.16
C PRO A 68 3.08 -12.06 12.12
N ILE A 69 3.29 -13.26 11.58
CA ILE A 69 2.38 -13.83 10.57
C ILE A 69 0.99 -14.06 11.20
N PRO A 70 -0.11 -13.65 10.54
CA PRO A 70 -1.45 -13.91 11.06
C PRO A 70 -1.71 -15.41 11.20
N THR A 71 -2.32 -15.77 12.33
CA THR A 71 -2.72 -17.16 12.62
C THR A 71 -4.16 -17.19 13.12
N SER A 72 -4.73 -18.39 13.25
CA SER A 72 -6.07 -18.55 13.82
C SER A 72 -6.16 -18.05 15.26
N LYS A 73 -5.05 -18.10 16.00
CA LYS A 73 -4.96 -17.58 17.38
C LYS A 73 -4.66 -16.08 17.44
N ASN A 74 -4.05 -15.54 16.40
CA ASN A 74 -3.69 -14.13 16.30
C ASN A 74 -4.01 -13.64 14.87
N PRO A 75 -5.31 -13.53 14.53
CA PRO A 75 -5.72 -13.21 13.15
C PRO A 75 -5.33 -11.81 12.71
N TYR A 76 -5.04 -10.90 13.63
CA TYR A 76 -4.62 -9.53 13.32
C TYR A 76 -3.11 -9.33 13.50
N GLY A 77 -2.35 -10.41 13.59
CA GLY A 77 -0.89 -10.33 13.69
C GLY A 77 -0.30 -9.57 12.51
N GLY A 78 0.66 -8.69 12.78
CA GLY A 78 1.33 -7.89 11.77
C GLY A 78 0.53 -6.73 11.20
N THR A 79 -0.66 -6.43 11.73
CA THR A 79 -1.48 -5.30 11.25
C THR A 79 -0.71 -3.99 11.36
N HIS A 80 -0.50 -3.34 10.23
CA HIS A 80 0.19 -2.05 10.16
C HIS A 80 -0.06 -1.41 8.79
N LEU A 81 0.26 -0.12 8.66
CA LEU A 81 0.32 0.55 7.37
C LEU A 81 1.77 0.64 6.91
N HIS A 82 2.09 -0.02 5.81
CA HIS A 82 3.35 0.18 5.12
C HIS A 82 3.17 1.33 4.15
N PHE A 83 3.84 2.45 4.43
CA PHE A 83 3.80 3.65 3.62
C PHE A 83 5.21 3.99 3.16
N SER A 84 5.38 4.23 1.87
CA SER A 84 6.66 4.69 1.33
C SER A 84 6.46 5.75 0.26
N VAL A 85 7.47 6.60 0.08
CA VAL A 85 7.50 7.63 -0.94
C VAL A 85 8.68 7.35 -1.87
N ARG A 86 8.42 7.39 -3.18
CA ARG A 86 9.43 7.22 -4.21
C ARG A 86 9.42 8.42 -5.14
N LYS A 87 10.56 8.69 -5.76
CA LYS A 87 10.71 9.80 -6.70
C LYS A 87 11.16 9.31 -8.06
N GLY A 88 10.61 9.91 -9.12
CA GLY A 88 10.97 9.64 -10.50
C GLY A 88 10.21 8.51 -11.15
N SER A 89 9.87 7.47 -10.39
CA SER A 89 9.06 6.36 -10.85
C SER A 89 8.47 5.63 -9.64
N PRO A 90 7.45 4.76 -9.84
CA PRO A 90 6.89 3.98 -8.73
C PRO A 90 7.90 2.98 -8.13
N TYR A 91 9.02 2.75 -8.82
CA TYR A 91 10.10 1.87 -8.36
C TYR A 91 11.41 2.62 -8.15
N GLY A 92 11.34 3.95 -8.09
CA GLY A 92 12.51 4.81 -7.92
C GLY A 92 13.05 4.80 -6.50
N ALA A 93 13.99 5.71 -6.23
CA ALA A 93 14.61 5.84 -4.92
C ALA A 93 13.59 6.18 -3.84
N HIS A 94 13.72 5.55 -2.67
CA HIS A 94 12.94 5.91 -1.48
C HIS A 94 13.32 7.29 -0.98
N ILE A 95 12.32 8.03 -0.50
CA ILE A 95 12.51 9.33 0.12
C ILE A 95 11.91 9.26 1.52
N ASN A 96 12.58 9.87 2.49
CA ASN A 96 12.03 10.00 3.83
C ASN A 96 10.74 10.84 3.77
N PRO A 97 9.58 10.31 4.11
CA PRO A 97 8.31 11.05 4.05
C PRO A 97 8.35 12.32 4.90
N LEU A 98 9.08 12.31 6.00
CA LEU A 98 9.19 13.46 6.89
C LEU A 98 9.91 14.65 6.25
N SER A 99 10.70 14.43 5.19
CA SER A 99 11.37 15.52 4.48
C SER A 99 10.42 16.37 3.64
N LEU A 100 9.17 15.93 3.47
CA LEU A 100 8.15 16.58 2.66
C LEU A 100 7.20 17.47 3.48
N TYR A 101 7.36 17.51 4.79
CA TYR A 101 6.49 18.28 5.69
C TYR A 101 7.20 19.46 6.32
#